data_b5149e3e1fa086b318b4d6a002d5bc26
#
_entry.id   b5149e3e1fa086b318b4d6a002d5bc26
#
_cell.length_a   1.000
_cell.length_b   1.000
_cell.length_c   1.000
_cell.angle_alpha   90.00
_cell.angle_beta   90.00
_cell.angle_gamma   90.00
#
_symmetry.space_group_name_H-M   'P 1'
#
loop_
_entity.id
_entity.type
_entity.pdbx_description
1 polymer ?
#
loop_
_entity_poly.entity_id
_entity_poly.type
_entity_poly.pdbx_seq_one_letter_code
_entity_poly.pdbx_strand_id
1 'polypeptide(L)'
;CSSDLEKRPEYPDFYRLRLNNQLINFAVDSTETISFVADAGTFATSYSVEGSENSKAIKAITLAQLDANQAISRLRKEYEDKMISDTTYRMKVLAAADAYKEVARKYIYSAPMSTAAYFALFQQIDGLLFFDLYDRKDVKAYGAVATSYNHTYPESPRSKHLYNLTLQSMKVLRAQRPVDYSNVETKEISFLDIELPDVRGEVVKLSTVAPGKVVLINFTAYQTEWSPALNMALGELYTKYHDQELEIYQVSLDSDFHFWRNGASNLPWVTVHDPQSVYSQVAGLYNVKQLPALFILDRKGNLVKRVEIGRASCR
;
A
#
# COMPACT_ATOMS: atom_id res chain seq x y z
N CYS A 1 4.61 -36.61 -23.61
CA CYS A 1 4.20 -35.62 -22.60
C CYS A 1 3.35 -36.33 -21.55
N SER A 2 3.85 -36.44 -20.34
CA SER A 2 3.07 -36.85 -19.19
C SER A 2 2.18 -35.67 -18.83
N SER A 3 0.88 -35.78 -19.03
CA SER A 3 -0.09 -34.81 -18.49
C SER A 3 -0.42 -35.29 -17.09
N ASP A 4 0.08 -34.60 -16.08
CA ASP A 4 -0.43 -34.77 -14.74
C ASP A 4 -1.88 -34.23 -14.71
N LEU A 5 -2.82 -35.14 -14.46
CA LEU A 5 -4.22 -34.80 -14.29
C LEU A 5 -4.36 -34.17 -12.92
N GLU A 6 -4.32 -32.82 -12.85
CA GLU A 6 -4.69 -32.11 -11.64
C GLU A 6 -6.19 -32.26 -11.35
N LYS A 7 -6.52 -32.27 -10.06
CA LYS A 7 -7.92 -32.28 -9.66
C LYS A 7 -8.59 -30.98 -10.16
N ARG A 8 -9.84 -31.09 -10.60
CA ARG A 8 -10.65 -29.90 -10.93
C ARG A 8 -10.66 -28.95 -9.73
N PRO A 9 -10.44 -27.65 -9.96
CA PRO A 9 -10.50 -26.68 -8.89
C PRO A 9 -11.92 -26.59 -8.32
N GLU A 10 -12.04 -26.46 -7.01
CA GLU A 10 -13.33 -26.23 -6.32
C GLU A 10 -13.93 -24.88 -6.70
N TYR A 11 -13.06 -23.89 -6.92
CA TYR A 11 -13.41 -22.53 -7.37
C TYR A 11 -12.60 -22.19 -8.61
N PRO A 12 -13.07 -21.27 -9.47
CA PRO A 12 -12.29 -20.81 -10.60
C PRO A 12 -10.89 -20.37 -10.18
N ASP A 13 -9.86 -20.88 -10.84
CA ASP A 13 -8.47 -20.61 -10.49
C ASP A 13 -7.62 -20.26 -11.72
N PHE A 14 -6.43 -19.68 -11.45
CA PHE A 14 -5.51 -19.19 -12.47
C PHE A 14 -4.42 -20.21 -12.75
N TYR A 15 -4.13 -20.38 -14.03
CA TYR A 15 -3.10 -21.26 -14.55
C TYR A 15 -2.18 -20.54 -15.51
N ARG A 16 -1.03 -21.13 -15.78
CA ARG A 16 -0.04 -20.60 -16.71
C ARG A 16 0.48 -21.68 -17.62
N LEU A 17 0.45 -21.42 -18.92
CA LEU A 17 1.25 -22.16 -19.88
C LEU A 17 2.58 -21.45 -20.05
N ARG A 18 3.67 -22.19 -19.97
CA ARG A 18 5.02 -21.64 -20.09
C ARG A 18 5.74 -22.32 -21.25
N LEU A 19 6.31 -21.50 -22.12
CA LEU A 19 7.23 -21.92 -23.15
C LEU A 19 8.46 -21.03 -23.11
N ASN A 20 9.61 -21.60 -22.73
CA ASN A 20 10.83 -20.83 -22.45
C ASN A 20 10.56 -19.70 -21.42
N ASN A 21 10.78 -18.44 -21.82
CA ASN A 21 10.53 -17.26 -20.99
C ASN A 21 9.18 -16.58 -21.28
N GLN A 22 8.33 -17.20 -22.12
CA GLN A 22 7.03 -16.67 -22.47
C GLN A 22 5.94 -17.37 -21.66
N LEU A 23 4.90 -16.61 -21.27
CA LEU A 23 3.80 -17.08 -20.44
C LEU A 23 2.45 -16.72 -21.05
N ILE A 24 1.52 -17.65 -21.03
CA ILE A 24 0.09 -17.41 -21.23
C ILE A 24 -0.60 -17.59 -19.90
N ASN A 25 -1.25 -16.55 -19.41
CA ASN A 25 -2.12 -16.63 -18.24
C ASN A 25 -3.54 -16.97 -18.68
N PHE A 26 -4.22 -17.83 -17.95
CA PHE A 26 -5.61 -18.19 -18.20
C PHE A 26 -6.29 -18.60 -16.90
N ALA A 27 -7.61 -18.73 -16.94
CA ALA A 27 -8.40 -19.22 -15.82
C ALA A 27 -9.15 -20.48 -16.24
N VAL A 28 -9.35 -21.38 -15.29
CA VAL A 28 -10.15 -22.58 -15.46
C VAL A 28 -11.19 -22.61 -14.36
N ASP A 29 -12.43 -22.88 -14.73
CA ASP A 29 -13.46 -23.37 -13.82
C ASP A 29 -13.66 -24.87 -13.98
N SER A 30 -14.54 -25.45 -13.19
CA SER A 30 -14.78 -26.91 -13.22
C SER A 30 -15.56 -27.38 -14.45
N THR A 31 -16.07 -26.49 -15.30
CA THR A 31 -17.00 -26.78 -16.39
C THR A 31 -16.40 -26.59 -17.78
N GLU A 32 -15.30 -25.87 -17.90
CA GLU A 32 -14.69 -25.45 -19.17
C GLU A 32 -13.76 -26.53 -19.76
N THR A 33 -13.75 -26.60 -21.11
CA THR A 33 -12.70 -27.25 -21.87
C THR A 33 -12.03 -26.20 -22.73
N ILE A 34 -10.76 -25.91 -22.47
CA ILE A 34 -10.06 -24.77 -23.05
C ILE A 34 -9.03 -25.27 -24.06
N SER A 35 -9.08 -24.75 -25.28
CA SER A 35 -8.11 -25.03 -26.34
C SER A 35 -7.24 -23.82 -26.62
N PHE A 36 -5.93 -24.04 -26.77
CA PHE A 36 -4.95 -23.02 -27.12
C PHE A 36 -4.25 -23.41 -28.42
N VAL A 37 -4.09 -22.41 -29.30
CA VAL A 37 -3.21 -22.52 -30.48
C VAL A 37 -2.23 -21.36 -30.42
N ALA A 38 -0.94 -21.61 -30.42
CA ALA A 38 0.09 -20.59 -30.28
C ALA A 38 1.32 -20.95 -31.13
N ASP A 39 1.97 -19.96 -31.70
CA ASP A 39 3.27 -20.08 -32.36
C ASP A 39 4.38 -19.92 -31.31
N ALA A 40 5.43 -20.72 -31.38
CA ALA A 40 6.52 -20.70 -30.40
C ALA A 40 7.28 -19.36 -30.35
N GLY A 41 7.39 -18.67 -31.48
CA GLY A 41 8.09 -17.37 -31.54
C GLY A 41 7.34 -16.23 -30.89
N THR A 42 6.01 -16.29 -30.91
CA THR A 42 5.09 -15.25 -30.40
C THR A 42 4.12 -15.80 -29.36
N PHE A 43 4.56 -16.80 -28.59
CA PHE A 43 3.73 -17.60 -27.70
C PHE A 43 2.87 -16.78 -26.75
N ALA A 44 3.43 -15.73 -26.15
CA ALA A 44 2.73 -14.90 -25.17
C ALA A 44 1.80 -13.84 -25.79
N THR A 45 1.95 -13.53 -27.07
CA THR A 45 1.27 -12.37 -27.70
C THR A 45 0.33 -12.74 -28.83
N SER A 46 0.64 -13.84 -29.57
CA SER A 46 -0.10 -14.23 -30.77
C SER A 46 -0.66 -15.64 -30.64
N TYR A 47 -1.50 -15.87 -29.63
CA TYR A 47 -2.20 -17.14 -29.43
C TYR A 47 -3.71 -16.97 -29.60
N SER A 48 -4.41 -18.07 -29.94
CA SER A 48 -5.86 -18.13 -29.81
C SER A 48 -6.25 -18.95 -28.58
N VAL A 49 -7.38 -18.64 -27.99
CA VAL A 49 -7.98 -19.38 -26.88
C VAL A 49 -9.47 -19.54 -27.16
N GLU A 50 -9.96 -20.77 -27.02
CA GLU A 50 -11.37 -21.13 -27.24
C GLU A 50 -11.88 -21.94 -26.05
N GLY A 51 -13.19 -21.95 -25.85
CA GLY A 51 -13.85 -22.71 -24.78
C GLY A 51 -13.92 -22.00 -23.43
N SER A 52 -13.37 -20.77 -23.27
CA SER A 52 -13.45 -19.99 -22.04
C SER A 52 -13.51 -18.50 -22.33
N GLU A 53 -14.61 -17.85 -21.94
CA GLU A 53 -14.73 -16.41 -22.05
C GLU A 53 -13.84 -15.67 -21.05
N ASN A 54 -13.62 -16.24 -19.86
CA ASN A 54 -12.66 -15.74 -18.90
C ASN A 54 -11.24 -15.70 -19.47
N SER A 55 -10.81 -16.79 -20.11
CA SER A 55 -9.46 -16.88 -20.67
C SER A 55 -9.29 -15.98 -21.90
N LYS A 56 -10.33 -15.74 -22.71
CA LYS A 56 -10.33 -14.72 -23.77
C LYS A 56 -10.15 -13.31 -23.20
N ALA A 57 -10.90 -13.00 -22.16
CA ALA A 57 -10.80 -11.71 -21.46
C ALA A 57 -9.43 -11.52 -20.82
N ILE A 58 -8.88 -12.54 -20.14
CA ILE A 58 -7.52 -12.52 -19.57
C ILE A 58 -6.47 -12.25 -20.64
N LYS A 59 -6.61 -12.84 -21.85
CA LYS A 59 -5.74 -12.54 -22.98
C LYS A 59 -5.76 -11.04 -23.32
N ALA A 60 -6.96 -10.47 -23.50
CA ALA A 60 -7.11 -9.06 -23.86
C ALA A 60 -6.51 -8.13 -22.77
N ILE A 61 -6.73 -8.45 -21.48
CA ILE A 61 -6.18 -7.72 -20.33
C ILE A 61 -4.66 -7.83 -20.31
N THR A 62 -4.12 -9.02 -20.55
CA THR A 62 -2.66 -9.26 -20.60
C THR A 62 -2.00 -8.48 -21.74
N LEU A 63 -2.62 -8.44 -22.92
CA LEU A 63 -2.09 -7.65 -24.04
C LEU A 63 -2.11 -6.16 -23.74
N ALA A 64 -3.18 -5.63 -23.14
CA ALA A 64 -3.24 -4.25 -22.71
C ALA A 64 -2.20 -3.90 -21.65
N GLN A 65 -1.90 -4.84 -20.73
CA GLN A 65 -0.82 -4.69 -19.75
C GLN A 65 0.55 -4.63 -20.44
N LEU A 66 0.79 -5.51 -21.39
CA LEU A 66 2.05 -5.54 -22.15
C LEU A 66 2.26 -4.24 -22.94
N ASP A 67 1.22 -3.75 -23.58
CA ASP A 67 1.26 -2.45 -24.31
C ASP A 67 1.59 -1.28 -23.38
N ALA A 68 0.95 -1.21 -22.22
CA ALA A 68 1.24 -0.20 -21.21
C ALA A 68 2.68 -0.31 -20.68
N ASN A 69 3.14 -1.52 -20.39
CA ASN A 69 4.51 -1.78 -19.92
C ASN A 69 5.56 -1.37 -20.95
N GLN A 70 5.32 -1.69 -22.23
CA GLN A 70 6.22 -1.28 -23.32
C GLN A 70 6.23 0.24 -23.50
N ALA A 71 5.07 0.89 -23.43
CA ALA A 71 4.97 2.34 -23.51
C ALA A 71 5.74 3.02 -22.37
N ILE A 72 5.55 2.57 -21.13
CA ILE A 72 6.22 3.14 -19.95
C ILE A 72 7.72 2.87 -19.99
N SER A 73 8.15 1.70 -20.45
CA SER A 73 9.59 1.39 -20.61
C SER A 73 10.26 2.30 -21.64
N ARG A 74 9.59 2.60 -22.76
CA ARG A 74 10.07 3.57 -23.75
C ARG A 74 10.16 4.99 -23.17
N LEU A 75 9.11 5.43 -22.46
CA LEU A 75 9.08 6.74 -21.81
C LEU A 75 10.19 6.91 -20.77
N ARG A 76 10.48 5.84 -20.02
CA ARG A 76 11.59 5.85 -19.06
C ARG A 76 12.92 6.10 -19.77
N LYS A 77 13.18 5.42 -20.86
CA LYS A 77 14.38 5.62 -21.66
C LYS A 77 14.47 7.04 -22.23
N GLU A 78 13.38 7.57 -22.80
CA GLU A 78 13.32 8.95 -23.29
C GLU A 78 13.62 9.97 -22.17
N TYR A 79 13.19 9.70 -20.94
CA TYR A 79 13.45 10.54 -19.78
C TYR A 79 14.91 10.43 -19.30
N GLU A 80 15.48 9.22 -19.22
CA GLU A 80 16.86 8.97 -18.87
C GLU A 80 17.83 9.62 -19.89
N ASP A 81 17.48 9.55 -21.18
CA ASP A 81 18.21 10.19 -22.28
C ASP A 81 17.97 11.73 -22.37
N LYS A 82 17.21 12.30 -21.40
CA LYS A 82 16.84 13.73 -21.30
C LYS A 82 16.10 14.27 -22.54
N MET A 83 15.42 13.42 -23.27
CA MET A 83 14.62 13.78 -24.44
C MET A 83 13.28 14.41 -24.07
N ILE A 84 12.77 14.14 -22.87
CA ILE A 84 11.51 14.68 -22.35
C ILE A 84 11.71 15.22 -20.92
N SER A 85 10.88 16.23 -20.57
CA SER A 85 10.89 16.80 -19.22
C SER A 85 10.21 15.86 -18.19
N ASP A 86 10.49 16.07 -16.90
CA ASP A 86 9.85 15.35 -15.79
C ASP A 86 8.31 15.46 -15.87
N THR A 87 7.77 16.65 -16.11
CA THR A 87 6.32 16.87 -16.26
C THR A 87 5.75 16.07 -17.43
N THR A 88 6.43 16.07 -18.58
CA THR A 88 6.01 15.32 -19.77
C THR A 88 6.06 13.81 -19.51
N TYR A 89 7.11 13.34 -18.85
CA TYR A 89 7.27 11.94 -18.46
C TYR A 89 6.10 11.49 -17.59
N ARG A 90 5.83 12.22 -16.50
CA ARG A 90 4.73 11.89 -15.56
C ARG A 90 3.37 11.86 -16.26
N MET A 91 3.07 12.86 -17.06
CA MET A 91 1.79 12.90 -17.81
C MET A 91 1.62 11.70 -18.74
N LYS A 92 2.66 11.37 -19.51
CA LYS A 92 2.61 10.24 -20.44
C LYS A 92 2.54 8.89 -19.74
N VAL A 93 3.22 8.71 -18.60
CA VAL A 93 3.13 7.48 -17.77
C VAL A 93 1.72 7.31 -17.24
N LEU A 94 1.11 8.37 -16.69
CA LEU A 94 -0.28 8.33 -16.24
C LEU A 94 -1.24 7.99 -17.38
N ALA A 95 -1.06 8.58 -18.56
CA ALA A 95 -1.89 8.27 -19.72
C ALA A 95 -1.76 6.81 -20.18
N ALA A 96 -0.54 6.23 -20.14
CA ALA A 96 -0.33 4.82 -20.46
C ALA A 96 -0.99 3.89 -19.43
N ALA A 97 -0.92 4.24 -18.14
CA ALA A 97 -1.60 3.49 -17.08
C ALA A 97 -3.13 3.59 -17.21
N ASP A 98 -3.65 4.76 -17.54
CA ASP A 98 -5.09 4.97 -17.77
C ASP A 98 -5.59 4.20 -18.98
N ALA A 99 -4.80 4.09 -20.05
CA ALA A 99 -5.16 3.27 -21.21
C ALA A 99 -5.37 1.79 -20.83
N TYR A 100 -4.50 1.22 -19.98
CA TYR A 100 -4.71 -0.11 -19.40
C TYR A 100 -6.02 -0.16 -18.60
N LYS A 101 -6.23 0.81 -17.70
CA LYS A 101 -7.41 0.86 -16.82
C LYS A 101 -8.70 0.92 -17.62
N GLU A 102 -8.73 1.62 -18.75
CA GLU A 102 -9.91 1.67 -19.64
C GLU A 102 -10.27 0.30 -20.21
N VAL A 103 -9.27 -0.47 -20.65
CA VAL A 103 -9.50 -1.84 -21.11
C VAL A 103 -9.98 -2.72 -19.95
N ALA A 104 -9.30 -2.68 -18.81
CA ALA A 104 -9.61 -3.48 -17.63
C ALA A 104 -11.01 -3.19 -17.07
N ARG A 105 -11.42 -1.91 -17.01
CA ARG A 105 -12.75 -1.49 -16.54
C ARG A 105 -13.90 -2.11 -17.33
N LYS A 106 -13.72 -2.32 -18.63
CA LYS A 106 -14.75 -2.99 -19.45
C LYS A 106 -15.07 -4.38 -18.88
N TYR A 107 -14.06 -5.18 -18.56
CA TYR A 107 -14.22 -6.52 -17.99
C TYR A 107 -14.66 -6.49 -16.52
N ILE A 108 -14.11 -5.57 -15.73
CA ILE A 108 -14.46 -5.43 -14.32
C ILE A 108 -15.95 -5.12 -14.14
N TYR A 109 -16.49 -4.20 -14.92
CA TYR A 109 -17.87 -3.77 -14.72
C TYR A 109 -18.91 -4.57 -15.54
N SER A 110 -18.51 -5.22 -16.63
CA SER A 110 -19.43 -6.08 -17.38
C SER A 110 -19.69 -7.41 -16.68
N ALA A 111 -18.70 -7.98 -16.02
CA ALA A 111 -18.81 -9.26 -15.34
C ALA A 111 -17.95 -9.29 -14.04
N PRO A 112 -18.36 -8.54 -12.98
CA PRO A 112 -17.52 -8.36 -11.79
C PRO A 112 -17.28 -9.65 -11.00
N MET A 113 -18.13 -10.70 -11.17
CA MET A 113 -17.92 -12.03 -10.60
C MET A 113 -16.94 -12.89 -11.43
N SER A 114 -16.46 -12.42 -12.57
CA SER A 114 -15.60 -13.20 -13.45
C SER A 114 -14.17 -13.27 -12.93
N THR A 115 -13.49 -14.38 -13.24
CA THR A 115 -12.06 -14.54 -12.93
C THR A 115 -11.21 -13.51 -13.68
N ALA A 116 -11.65 -13.09 -14.86
CA ALA A 116 -11.02 -12.02 -15.63
C ALA A 116 -11.07 -10.67 -14.92
N ALA A 117 -12.21 -10.32 -14.28
CA ALA A 117 -12.32 -9.10 -13.51
C ALA A 117 -11.39 -9.10 -12.29
N TYR A 118 -11.30 -10.24 -11.59
CA TYR A 118 -10.32 -10.41 -10.51
C TYR A 118 -8.88 -10.25 -11.03
N PHE A 119 -8.54 -10.90 -12.15
CA PHE A 119 -7.23 -10.81 -12.77
C PHE A 119 -6.85 -9.38 -13.12
N ALA A 120 -7.79 -8.60 -13.67
CA ALA A 120 -7.57 -7.23 -14.09
C ALA A 120 -7.15 -6.30 -12.93
N LEU A 121 -7.69 -6.50 -11.72
CA LEU A 121 -7.36 -5.68 -10.55
C LEU A 121 -5.91 -5.80 -10.10
N PHE A 122 -5.30 -6.98 -10.29
CA PHE A 122 -3.98 -7.30 -9.74
C PHE A 122 -2.83 -7.22 -10.74
N GLN A 123 -3.09 -6.64 -11.92
CA GLN A 123 -2.01 -6.41 -12.87
C GLN A 123 -1.10 -5.27 -12.41
N GLN A 124 0.19 -5.44 -12.70
CA GLN A 124 1.26 -4.60 -12.17
C GLN A 124 2.21 -4.11 -13.27
N ILE A 125 2.84 -2.98 -12.98
CA ILE A 125 4.06 -2.51 -13.64
C ILE A 125 5.11 -2.20 -12.59
N ASP A 126 6.32 -2.76 -12.73
CA ASP A 126 7.44 -2.56 -11.78
C ASP A 126 7.05 -2.79 -10.31
N GLY A 127 6.18 -3.77 -10.06
CA GLY A 127 5.68 -4.09 -8.72
C GLY A 127 4.56 -3.18 -8.20
N LEU A 128 4.15 -2.17 -8.95
CA LEU A 128 3.04 -1.29 -8.60
C LEU A 128 1.76 -1.72 -9.31
N LEU A 129 0.65 -1.78 -8.58
CA LEU A 129 -0.66 -2.07 -9.15
C LEU A 129 -1.12 -0.93 -10.06
N PHE A 130 -1.71 -1.26 -11.21
CA PHE A 130 -2.36 -0.25 -12.05
C PHE A 130 -3.57 0.37 -11.35
N PHE A 131 -4.37 -0.43 -10.65
CA PHE A 131 -5.46 0.05 -9.80
C PHE A 131 -4.93 0.26 -8.38
N ASP A 132 -4.88 1.50 -7.94
CA ASP A 132 -4.44 1.84 -6.60
C ASP A 132 -5.59 1.63 -5.60
N LEU A 133 -5.35 0.77 -4.60
CA LEU A 133 -6.28 0.49 -3.52
C LEU A 133 -6.65 1.73 -2.70
N TYR A 134 -5.77 2.71 -2.67
CA TYR A 134 -5.94 3.94 -1.89
C TYR A 134 -6.34 5.15 -2.74
N ASP A 135 -6.62 4.95 -4.04
CA ASP A 135 -7.26 5.95 -4.89
C ASP A 135 -8.79 5.81 -4.84
N ARG A 136 -9.49 6.92 -4.66
CA ARG A 136 -10.97 6.95 -4.54
C ARG A 136 -11.72 6.53 -5.80
N LYS A 137 -11.10 6.63 -6.97
CA LYS A 137 -11.69 6.21 -8.24
C LYS A 137 -11.47 4.70 -8.42
N ASP A 138 -10.26 4.24 -8.14
CA ASP A 138 -9.85 2.85 -8.36
C ASP A 138 -10.47 1.88 -7.35
N VAL A 139 -10.61 2.27 -6.08
CA VAL A 139 -11.22 1.43 -5.04
C VAL A 139 -12.66 1.00 -5.37
N LYS A 140 -13.36 1.73 -6.23
CA LYS A 140 -14.70 1.35 -6.71
C LYS A 140 -14.66 0.06 -7.54
N ALA A 141 -13.61 -0.14 -8.33
CA ALA A 141 -13.40 -1.37 -9.09
C ALA A 141 -13.19 -2.56 -8.15
N TYR A 142 -12.35 -2.38 -7.10
CA TYR A 142 -12.19 -3.40 -6.06
C TYR A 142 -13.51 -3.72 -5.35
N GLY A 143 -14.29 -2.69 -5.01
CA GLY A 143 -15.60 -2.86 -4.36
C GLY A 143 -16.57 -3.66 -5.21
N ALA A 144 -16.65 -3.39 -6.52
CA ALA A 144 -17.52 -4.10 -7.44
C ALA A 144 -17.17 -5.60 -7.51
N VAL A 145 -15.86 -5.91 -7.70
CA VAL A 145 -15.42 -7.30 -7.80
C VAL A 145 -15.52 -8.00 -6.45
N ALA A 146 -15.09 -7.37 -5.35
CA ALA A 146 -15.15 -7.97 -4.01
C ALA A 146 -16.57 -8.36 -3.61
N THR A 147 -17.54 -7.48 -3.85
CA THR A 147 -18.95 -7.75 -3.55
C THR A 147 -19.49 -8.90 -4.39
N SER A 148 -19.22 -8.89 -5.70
CA SER A 148 -19.72 -9.92 -6.60
C SER A 148 -19.05 -11.28 -6.37
N TYR A 149 -17.74 -11.30 -6.11
CA TYR A 149 -17.02 -12.54 -5.76
C TYR A 149 -17.50 -13.13 -4.44
N ASN A 150 -17.69 -12.29 -3.41
CA ASN A 150 -18.17 -12.75 -2.11
C ASN A 150 -19.60 -13.28 -2.19
N HIS A 151 -20.42 -12.75 -3.07
CA HIS A 151 -21.77 -13.27 -3.32
C HIS A 151 -21.74 -14.61 -4.05
N THR A 152 -20.88 -14.76 -5.06
CA THR A 152 -20.83 -15.96 -5.92
C THR A 152 -20.00 -17.09 -5.29
N TYR A 153 -18.89 -16.75 -4.63
CA TYR A 153 -17.95 -17.70 -4.05
C TYR A 153 -17.59 -17.34 -2.60
N PRO A 154 -18.56 -17.36 -1.64
CA PRO A 154 -18.34 -16.84 -0.29
C PRO A 154 -17.24 -17.58 0.48
N GLU A 155 -17.07 -18.88 0.22
CA GLU A 155 -16.07 -19.70 0.91
C GLU A 155 -14.68 -19.68 0.23
N SER A 156 -14.58 -19.11 -0.96
CA SER A 156 -13.30 -19.03 -1.67
C SER A 156 -12.28 -18.19 -0.89
N PRO A 157 -11.05 -18.68 -0.70
CA PRO A 157 -9.97 -17.89 -0.09
C PRO A 157 -9.71 -16.56 -0.81
N ARG A 158 -9.87 -16.53 -2.14
CA ARG A 158 -9.73 -15.32 -2.97
C ARG A 158 -10.82 -14.29 -2.68
N SER A 159 -12.06 -14.75 -2.47
CA SER A 159 -13.17 -13.86 -2.09
C SER A 159 -12.91 -13.21 -0.74
N LYS A 160 -12.54 -14.02 0.25
CA LYS A 160 -12.25 -13.55 1.62
C LYS A 160 -11.08 -12.54 1.62
N HIS A 161 -10.01 -12.86 0.88
CA HIS A 161 -8.85 -11.97 0.76
C HIS A 161 -9.24 -10.64 0.10
N LEU A 162 -9.87 -10.67 -1.06
CA LEU A 162 -10.26 -9.46 -1.80
C LEU A 162 -11.24 -8.60 -1.01
N TYR A 163 -12.21 -9.22 -0.35
CA TYR A 163 -13.18 -8.53 0.50
C TYR A 163 -12.51 -7.80 1.66
N ASN A 164 -11.63 -8.47 2.39
CA ASN A 164 -10.90 -7.89 3.51
C ASN A 164 -9.97 -6.74 3.06
N LEU A 165 -9.24 -6.95 1.97
CA LEU A 165 -8.37 -5.94 1.36
C LEU A 165 -9.16 -4.68 0.99
N THR A 166 -10.32 -4.85 0.35
CA THR A 166 -11.20 -3.75 -0.05
C THR A 166 -11.77 -3.01 1.16
N LEU A 167 -12.19 -3.74 2.20
CA LEU A 167 -12.69 -3.12 3.44
C LEU A 167 -11.62 -2.28 4.14
N GLN A 168 -10.38 -2.77 4.20
CA GLN A 168 -9.27 -2.02 4.78
C GLN A 168 -9.00 -0.74 3.99
N SER A 169 -8.93 -0.83 2.66
CA SER A 169 -8.76 0.34 1.79
C SER A 169 -9.87 1.38 1.98
N MET A 170 -11.13 0.93 2.04
CA MET A 170 -12.26 1.84 2.27
C MET A 170 -12.23 2.50 3.65
N LYS A 171 -11.76 1.80 4.69
CA LYS A 171 -11.58 2.40 6.02
C LYS A 171 -10.55 3.52 5.97
N VAL A 172 -9.41 3.28 5.35
CA VAL A 172 -8.34 4.27 5.18
C VAL A 172 -8.86 5.48 4.39
N LEU A 173 -9.52 5.26 3.26
CA LEU A 173 -10.06 6.35 2.42
C LEU A 173 -11.17 7.15 3.11
N ARG A 174 -11.94 6.53 4.01
CA ARG A 174 -12.94 7.24 4.84
C ARG A 174 -12.28 8.10 5.90
N ALA A 175 -11.22 7.60 6.53
CA ALA A 175 -10.43 8.36 7.49
C ALA A 175 -9.74 9.59 6.85
N GLN A 176 -9.41 9.50 5.55
CA GLN A 176 -8.84 10.60 4.76
C GLN A 176 -9.89 11.61 4.23
N ARG A 177 -11.17 11.52 4.61
CA ARG A 177 -12.11 12.57 4.26
C ARG A 177 -11.66 13.87 4.90
N PRO A 178 -11.61 15.00 4.15
CA PRO A 178 -11.51 16.29 4.77
C PRO A 178 -12.63 16.38 5.80
N VAL A 179 -12.29 16.53 7.06
CA VAL A 179 -13.28 16.88 8.07
C VAL A 179 -13.85 18.21 7.62
N ASP A 180 -15.17 18.31 7.52
CA ASP A 180 -15.83 19.59 7.26
C ASP A 180 -15.64 20.47 8.50
N TYR A 181 -14.66 21.35 8.43
CA TYR A 181 -14.28 22.26 9.52
C TYR A 181 -15.23 23.43 9.70
N SER A 182 -16.34 23.50 8.97
CA SER A 182 -17.26 24.64 9.04
C SER A 182 -17.98 24.80 10.38
N ASN A 183 -17.88 23.82 11.30
CA ASN A 183 -18.51 23.83 12.64
C ASN A 183 -17.56 23.43 13.78
N VAL A 184 -16.26 23.44 13.58
CA VAL A 184 -15.28 23.22 14.65
C VAL A 184 -14.70 24.55 15.07
N GLU A 185 -14.90 24.95 16.34
CA GLU A 185 -14.10 26.02 16.93
C GLU A 185 -12.63 25.66 16.77
N THR A 186 -11.97 26.30 15.83
CA THR A 186 -10.55 26.11 15.54
C THR A 186 -9.71 26.66 16.67
N LYS A 187 -9.29 25.80 17.60
CA LYS A 187 -7.98 26.00 18.19
C LYS A 187 -6.99 25.79 17.06
N GLU A 188 -6.28 26.84 16.68
CA GLU A 188 -5.19 26.73 15.69
C GLU A 188 -4.13 25.75 16.20
N ILE A 189 -4.20 24.51 15.73
CA ILE A 189 -3.15 23.51 15.95
C ILE A 189 -2.15 23.71 14.81
N SER A 190 -0.97 24.21 15.15
CA SER A 190 0.08 24.53 14.16
C SER A 190 0.94 23.33 13.77
N PHE A 191 0.55 22.10 14.16
CA PHE A 191 1.20 20.84 13.82
C PHE A 191 0.19 19.81 13.30
N LEU A 192 0.67 18.80 12.58
CA LEU A 192 -0.14 17.68 12.13
C LEU A 192 -0.42 16.76 13.32
N ASP A 193 -1.69 16.58 13.69
CA ASP A 193 -2.04 15.74 14.83
C ASP A 193 -1.78 14.26 14.54
N ILE A 194 -1.41 13.52 15.58
CA ILE A 194 -1.16 12.08 15.56
C ILE A 194 -2.14 11.44 16.52
N GLU A 195 -2.91 10.47 16.04
CA GLU A 195 -3.88 9.70 16.81
C GLU A 195 -3.57 8.21 16.65
N LEU A 196 -2.88 7.63 17.61
CA LEU A 196 -2.44 6.23 17.55
C LEU A 196 -2.65 5.53 18.90
N PRO A 197 -2.83 4.20 18.92
CA PRO A 197 -3.01 3.44 20.14
C PRO A 197 -1.71 3.32 20.96
N ASP A 198 -1.81 3.40 22.26
CA ASP A 198 -0.78 3.08 23.24
C ASP A 198 -0.69 1.56 23.51
N VAL A 199 0.18 1.15 24.43
CA VAL A 199 0.37 -0.28 24.83
C VAL A 199 -0.87 -0.94 25.42
N ARG A 200 -1.87 -0.15 25.86
CA ARG A 200 -3.16 -0.62 26.37
C ARG A 200 -4.24 -0.64 25.31
N GLY A 201 -3.93 -0.11 24.12
CA GLY A 201 -4.89 0.03 23.02
C GLY A 201 -5.73 1.31 23.10
N GLU A 202 -5.41 2.23 24.04
CA GLU A 202 -6.08 3.53 24.14
C GLU A 202 -5.48 4.51 23.14
N VAL A 203 -6.35 5.24 22.42
CA VAL A 203 -5.88 6.22 21.43
C VAL A 203 -5.37 7.46 22.16
N VAL A 204 -4.07 7.75 21.97
CA VAL A 204 -3.43 8.95 22.49
C VAL A 204 -3.22 9.94 21.35
N LYS A 205 -3.77 11.16 21.53
CA LYS A 205 -3.63 12.23 20.54
C LYS A 205 -2.45 13.12 20.90
N LEU A 206 -1.61 13.45 19.93
CA LEU A 206 -0.52 14.40 20.13
C LEU A 206 -1.05 15.76 20.59
N SER A 207 -2.20 16.20 20.05
CA SER A 207 -2.88 17.45 20.46
C SER A 207 -3.35 17.48 21.92
N THR A 208 -3.50 16.34 22.58
CA THR A 208 -3.80 16.27 24.02
C THR A 208 -2.54 16.30 24.89
N VAL A 209 -1.40 15.92 24.34
CA VAL A 209 -0.11 15.83 25.03
C VAL A 209 0.69 17.13 24.92
N ALA A 210 0.61 17.81 23.79
CA ALA A 210 1.44 18.97 23.43
C ALA A 210 1.14 20.28 24.17
N PRO A 211 -0.08 20.61 24.65
CA PRO A 211 -0.39 21.93 25.17
C PRO A 211 0.52 22.38 26.31
N GLY A 212 1.24 23.51 26.11
CA GLY A 212 2.14 24.10 27.10
C GLY A 212 3.50 23.41 27.23
N LYS A 213 3.74 22.32 26.49
CA LYS A 213 4.97 21.52 26.57
C LYS A 213 5.85 21.69 25.34
N VAL A 214 7.14 21.49 25.51
CA VAL A 214 8.05 21.18 24.41
C VAL A 214 7.93 19.68 24.13
N VAL A 215 7.55 19.29 22.92
CA VAL A 215 7.37 17.88 22.59
C VAL A 215 8.43 17.42 21.60
N LEU A 216 9.13 16.34 21.97
CA LEU A 216 10.01 15.61 21.07
C LEU A 216 9.21 14.46 20.45
N ILE A 217 8.82 14.60 19.18
CA ILE A 217 8.21 13.52 18.41
C ILE A 217 9.33 12.66 17.85
N ASN A 218 9.30 11.36 18.12
CA ASN A 218 10.28 10.41 17.61
C ASN A 218 9.61 9.27 16.87
N PHE A 219 9.88 9.13 15.57
CA PHE A 219 9.52 7.96 14.80
C PHE A 219 10.65 6.94 14.88
N THR A 220 10.34 5.71 15.28
CA THR A 220 11.30 4.66 15.58
C THR A 220 10.82 3.28 15.16
N ALA A 221 11.72 2.29 15.21
CA ALA A 221 11.38 0.88 15.17
C ALA A 221 12.24 0.14 16.21
N TYR A 222 11.59 -0.51 17.17
CA TYR A 222 12.23 -1.18 18.30
C TYR A 222 12.99 -2.44 17.89
N GLN A 223 12.62 -3.06 16.78
CA GLN A 223 13.31 -4.23 16.20
C GLN A 223 14.70 -3.92 15.65
N THR A 224 15.11 -2.66 15.62
CA THR A 224 16.41 -2.24 15.06
C THR A 224 17.51 -2.25 16.12
N GLU A 225 18.74 -2.56 15.72
CA GLU A 225 19.91 -2.66 16.62
C GLU A 225 20.25 -1.34 17.33
N TRP A 226 19.91 -0.20 16.73
CA TRP A 226 20.19 1.13 17.31
C TRP A 226 19.11 1.60 18.30
N SER A 227 17.95 0.96 18.35
CA SER A 227 16.81 1.38 19.18
C SER A 227 17.13 1.42 20.68
N PRO A 228 17.82 0.44 21.28
CA PRO A 228 18.16 0.50 22.71
C PRO A 228 19.03 1.71 23.07
N ALA A 229 20.05 2.01 22.26
CA ALA A 229 20.93 3.16 22.49
C ALA A 229 20.17 4.50 22.35
N LEU A 230 19.28 4.60 21.37
CA LEU A 230 18.42 5.77 21.21
C LEU A 230 17.51 5.96 22.43
N ASN A 231 16.83 4.91 22.90
CA ASN A 231 15.95 4.98 24.06
C ASN A 231 16.70 5.34 25.35
N MET A 232 17.94 4.90 25.51
CA MET A 232 18.79 5.36 26.62
C MET A 232 19.06 6.86 26.55
N ALA A 233 19.47 7.38 25.39
CA ALA A 233 19.71 8.80 25.19
C ALA A 233 18.44 9.65 25.39
N LEU A 234 17.28 9.16 24.92
CA LEU A 234 15.99 9.80 25.17
C LEU A 234 15.63 9.78 26.65
N GLY A 235 15.95 8.71 27.38
CA GLY A 235 15.75 8.57 28.82
C GLY A 235 16.57 9.59 29.63
N GLU A 236 17.81 9.84 29.23
CA GLU A 236 18.66 10.89 29.85
C GLU A 236 18.06 12.28 29.63
N LEU A 237 17.60 12.57 28.40
CA LEU A 237 16.93 13.82 28.09
C LEU A 237 15.62 13.98 28.86
N TYR A 238 14.81 12.93 28.92
CA TYR A 238 13.54 12.94 29.64
C TYR A 238 13.76 13.18 31.12
N THR A 239 14.65 12.46 31.77
CA THR A 239 14.99 12.62 33.18
C THR A 239 15.48 14.03 33.49
N LYS A 240 16.25 14.65 32.57
CA LYS A 240 16.81 15.98 32.76
C LYS A 240 15.81 17.11 32.58
N TYR A 241 14.84 16.96 31.67
CA TYR A 241 14.01 18.07 31.22
C TYR A 241 12.50 17.87 31.40
N HIS A 242 12.05 16.69 31.85
CA HIS A 242 10.62 16.43 32.05
C HIS A 242 9.97 17.45 33.03
N ASP A 243 10.63 17.74 34.14
CA ASP A 243 10.18 18.75 35.11
C ASP A 243 10.20 20.19 34.55
N GLN A 244 10.84 20.39 33.41
CA GLN A 244 10.87 21.64 32.65
C GLN A 244 9.95 21.63 31.44
N GLU A 245 8.89 20.80 31.51
CA GLU A 245 7.84 20.68 30.49
C GLU A 245 8.29 20.01 29.18
N LEU A 246 9.34 19.20 29.19
CA LEU A 246 9.64 18.30 28.07
C LEU A 246 8.71 17.08 28.10
N GLU A 247 8.10 16.77 26.97
CA GLU A 247 7.43 15.51 26.75
C GLU A 247 8.03 14.79 25.54
N ILE A 248 8.02 13.46 25.56
CA ILE A 248 8.40 12.64 24.39
C ILE A 248 7.15 11.91 23.89
N TYR A 249 6.87 12.04 22.62
CA TYR A 249 5.83 11.32 21.92
C TYR A 249 6.48 10.40 20.89
N GLN A 250 6.61 9.12 21.23
CA GLN A 250 7.35 8.16 20.43
C GLN A 250 6.40 7.28 19.62
N VAL A 251 6.56 7.29 18.30
CA VAL A 251 5.75 6.54 17.32
C VAL A 251 6.55 5.34 16.84
N SER A 252 6.11 4.14 17.18
CA SER A 252 6.66 2.90 16.65
C SER A 252 6.09 2.60 15.27
N LEU A 253 6.97 2.27 14.34
CA LEU A 253 6.66 1.74 13.01
C LEU A 253 7.07 0.26 12.88
N ASP A 254 7.14 -0.46 13.99
CA ASP A 254 7.41 -1.90 13.96
C ASP A 254 6.28 -2.65 13.27
N SER A 255 6.62 -3.59 12.41
CA SER A 255 5.64 -4.48 11.79
C SER A 255 5.14 -5.56 12.75
N ASP A 256 5.95 -5.89 13.78
CA ASP A 256 5.60 -6.85 14.82
C ASP A 256 5.27 -6.11 16.12
N PHE A 257 4.01 -6.23 16.52
CA PHE A 257 3.47 -5.66 17.75
C PHE A 257 4.23 -6.08 19.01
N HIS A 258 4.78 -7.30 19.06
CA HIS A 258 5.48 -7.80 20.22
C HIS A 258 6.81 -7.10 20.48
N PHE A 259 7.55 -6.74 19.44
CA PHE A 259 8.79 -5.95 19.58
C PHE A 259 8.49 -4.59 20.21
N TRP A 260 7.52 -3.87 19.67
CA TRP A 260 7.11 -2.60 20.24
C TRP A 260 6.63 -2.74 21.69
N ARG A 261 5.68 -3.63 21.96
CA ARG A 261 5.11 -3.80 23.29
C ARG A 261 6.19 -4.09 24.35
N ASN A 262 7.13 -4.97 24.05
CA ASN A 262 8.21 -5.33 24.98
C ASN A 262 9.16 -4.15 25.23
N GLY A 263 9.52 -3.39 24.19
CA GLY A 263 10.41 -2.24 24.33
C GLY A 263 9.75 -1.02 24.96
N ALA A 264 8.46 -0.80 24.68
CA ALA A 264 7.71 0.38 25.11
C ALA A 264 7.20 0.30 26.56
N SER A 265 6.94 -0.91 27.09
CA SER A 265 6.25 -1.12 28.36
C SER A 265 6.92 -0.46 29.58
N ASN A 266 8.22 -0.23 29.53
CA ASN A 266 9.01 0.31 30.64
C ASN A 266 9.49 1.76 30.41
N LEU A 267 9.04 2.39 29.33
CA LEU A 267 9.44 3.76 29.03
C LEU A 267 8.53 4.77 29.76
N PRO A 268 9.10 5.84 30.35
CA PRO A 268 8.33 6.78 31.18
C PRO A 268 7.57 7.83 30.37
N TRP A 269 7.67 7.84 29.05
CA TRP A 269 7.02 8.81 28.15
C TRP A 269 5.93 8.16 27.32
N VAL A 270 5.24 8.97 26.52
CA VAL A 270 4.16 8.50 25.63
C VAL A 270 4.74 7.66 24.49
N THR A 271 4.28 6.42 24.38
CA THR A 271 4.61 5.50 23.27
C THR A 271 3.35 5.02 22.59
N VAL A 272 3.30 5.17 21.28
CA VAL A 272 2.18 4.75 20.44
C VAL A 272 2.67 3.90 19.27
N HIS A 273 1.80 3.11 18.69
CA HIS A 273 2.14 2.19 17.60
C HIS A 273 1.27 2.43 16.37
N ASP A 274 1.91 2.56 15.21
CA ASP A 274 1.22 2.52 13.93
C ASP A 274 1.37 1.13 13.29
N PRO A 275 0.31 0.32 13.28
CA PRO A 275 0.34 -1.02 12.70
C PRO A 275 0.53 -1.04 11.18
N GLN A 276 0.44 0.12 10.52
CA GLN A 276 0.71 0.23 9.07
C GLN A 276 2.21 0.21 8.76
N SER A 277 3.09 0.35 9.76
CA SER A 277 4.54 0.22 9.64
C SER A 277 5.11 1.08 8.49
N VAL A 278 5.70 0.44 7.47
CA VAL A 278 6.26 1.12 6.29
C VAL A 278 5.21 1.88 5.45
N TYR A 279 3.94 1.58 5.62
CA TYR A 279 2.82 2.25 4.95
C TYR A 279 2.15 3.30 5.85
N SER A 280 2.77 3.65 6.96
CA SER A 280 2.26 4.65 7.91
C SER A 280 1.94 5.97 7.21
N GLN A 281 0.67 6.37 7.28
CA GLN A 281 0.23 7.66 6.78
C GLN A 281 0.78 8.81 7.62
N VAL A 282 0.86 8.59 8.94
CA VAL A 282 1.42 9.57 9.87
C VAL A 282 2.90 9.83 9.55
N ALA A 283 3.69 8.78 9.32
CA ALA A 283 5.07 8.93 8.87
C ALA A 283 5.16 9.66 7.51
N GLY A 284 4.23 9.37 6.60
CA GLY A 284 4.11 10.07 5.32
C GLY A 284 3.80 11.56 5.47
N LEU A 285 2.86 11.95 6.34
CA LEU A 285 2.51 13.34 6.64
C LEU A 285 3.70 14.13 7.21
N TYR A 286 4.50 13.51 8.09
CA TYR A 286 5.73 14.08 8.62
C TYR A 286 6.93 13.95 7.68
N ASN A 287 6.73 13.44 6.45
CA ASN A 287 7.78 13.19 5.47
C ASN A 287 8.98 12.39 6.04
N VAL A 288 8.69 11.37 6.84
CA VAL A 288 9.69 10.46 7.40
C VAL A 288 10.19 9.52 6.31
N LYS A 289 11.44 9.69 5.90
CA LYS A 289 12.07 8.88 4.83
C LYS A 289 12.97 7.77 5.38
N GLN A 290 13.46 7.96 6.59
CA GLN A 290 14.34 7.01 7.30
C GLN A 290 14.12 7.08 8.81
N LEU A 291 14.44 6.02 9.50
CA LEU A 291 14.38 5.93 10.96
C LEU A 291 15.80 5.93 11.56
N PRO A 292 15.98 6.50 12.75
CA PRO A 292 14.99 7.27 13.49
C PRO A 292 14.81 8.69 12.92
N ALA A 293 13.61 9.24 13.05
CA ALA A 293 13.34 10.64 12.72
C ALA A 293 12.80 11.37 13.94
N LEU A 294 13.34 12.55 14.22
CA LEU A 294 12.97 13.35 15.38
C LEU A 294 12.48 14.74 14.95
N PHE A 295 11.44 15.21 15.62
CA PHE A 295 10.87 16.53 15.42
C PHE A 295 10.65 17.20 16.77
N ILE A 296 10.82 18.52 16.84
CA ILE A 296 10.62 19.28 18.06
C ILE A 296 9.48 20.27 17.85
N LEU A 297 8.46 20.19 18.72
CA LEU A 297 7.41 21.19 18.84
C LEU A 297 7.75 22.14 20.00
N ASP A 298 7.53 23.43 19.81
CA ASP A 298 7.58 24.41 20.91
C ASP A 298 6.31 24.38 21.78
N ARG A 299 6.27 25.16 22.86
CA ARG A 299 5.11 25.25 23.77
C ARG A 299 3.84 25.78 23.12
N LYS A 300 3.97 26.41 21.94
CA LYS A 300 2.84 26.91 21.15
C LYS A 300 2.35 25.89 20.13
N GLY A 301 3.04 24.74 20.04
CA GLY A 301 2.76 23.70 19.07
C GLY A 301 3.39 23.94 17.69
N ASN A 302 4.30 24.90 17.52
CA ASN A 302 4.97 25.07 16.23
C ASN A 302 6.08 24.04 16.06
N LEU A 303 6.18 23.46 14.87
CA LEU A 303 7.29 22.61 14.50
C LEU A 303 8.55 23.48 14.27
N VAL A 304 9.47 23.42 15.24
CA VAL A 304 10.66 24.30 15.22
C VAL A 304 11.89 23.64 14.63
N LYS A 305 11.97 22.30 14.70
CA LYS A 305 13.15 21.58 14.19
C LYS A 305 12.82 20.15 13.78
N ARG A 306 13.43 19.74 12.66
CA ARG A 306 13.61 18.32 12.29
C ARG A 306 15.06 17.97 12.54
N VAL A 307 15.33 16.87 13.23
CA VAL A 307 16.67 16.35 13.47
C VAL A 307 16.82 15.05 12.65
N GLU A 308 17.74 15.07 11.72
CA GLU A 308 18.15 13.85 10.99
C GLU A 308 19.38 13.28 11.68
N ILE A 309 19.28 12.07 12.21
CA ILE A 309 20.43 11.37 12.78
C ILE A 309 21.10 10.63 11.62
N GLY A 310 22.17 11.24 11.09
CA GLY A 310 23.03 10.59 10.11
C GLY A 310 23.81 9.43 10.73
N ARG A 311 24.17 8.41 9.94
CA ARG A 311 24.95 7.23 10.36
C ARG A 311 26.32 7.54 11.01
N ALA A 312 26.73 8.79 11.12
CA ALA A 312 28.04 9.21 11.60
C ALA A 312 28.10 9.64 13.08
N SER A 313 27.01 9.62 13.84
CA SER A 313 27.02 10.08 15.24
C SER A 313 26.93 8.96 16.30
N CYS A 314 27.08 7.70 15.89
CA CYS A 314 27.27 6.57 16.79
C CYS A 314 28.77 6.19 16.85
N ARG A 315 29.61 7.06 17.41
CA ARG A 315 30.96 6.71 17.90
C ARG A 315 31.09 7.18 19.33
#